data_5dc19efbf13114b5e280bd1a2209ad54
#
_entry.id   5dc19efbf13114b5e280bd1a2209ad54
#
_cell.length_a   1.000
_cell.length_b   1.000
_cell.length_c   1.000
_cell.angle_alpha   90.00
_cell.angle_beta   90.00
_cell.angle_gamma   90.00
#
_symmetry.space_group_name_H-M   'P 1'
#
loop_
_entity.id
_entity.type
_entity.pdbx_description
1 polymer ?
#
loop_
_entity_poly.entity_id
_entity_poly.type
_entity_poly.pdbx_seq_one_letter_code
_entity_poly.pdbx_strand_id
1 'polypeptide(L)'
;MELTLSLLTIFLLFFALSGRCSDKNDFPEGFIFGSATSAYQWEGAFDEDGRKPSVWDTFLHTRNYKLFFYITSDGYHKYKEDVKLMVETGLDAFRFSISWSRLIPSKKSSCPVNPKGLQFYKNFIQELVSHGIEPHVTLFHYDHPQYLEDEYGGWINRRIIQDFTAYANVCFREFGHHVKFWTTINEANIFTIGGYNDGITPPGRCSSPGRNCSSGNSSTEPYIVGHNLLLAHASASRLYKQKYKDMQGGSVGFSLFSLGFTPSTSSKDDDIAVQRAKDFYFGWMLEPFIFGDYPDEMKRTVGSRLPVFSKEESEQVKGSSDFIGIIHYLAASYAVAPWAMESVLEYIKQSYGNPPIYILENDLQLQQKDTPRIEYLHAYIAAVLKSIRNGSDTRGYFIWSFMDLYELVKGYEFSFGLYSVNFSDPHRTRSPKLSAHWYSAFLKGNTTFLGSQGIMQMQSNFSSSASS
;
A
#
# COMPACT_ATOMS: atom_id res chain seq x y z
N MET A 1 12.07 2.79 -52.30
CA MET A 1 12.66 1.74 -51.41
C MET A 1 13.54 2.38 -50.32
N GLU A 2 14.38 3.35 -50.61
CA GLU A 2 15.20 4.03 -49.57
C GLU A 2 14.39 4.89 -48.60
N LEU A 3 13.33 5.59 -49.05
CA LEU A 3 12.48 6.41 -48.16
C LEU A 3 11.67 5.57 -47.16
N THR A 4 11.20 4.39 -47.59
CA THR A 4 10.47 3.46 -46.70
C THR A 4 11.37 2.80 -45.67
N LEU A 5 12.61 2.51 -46.02
CA LEU A 5 13.61 1.96 -45.11
C LEU A 5 14.03 3.00 -44.06
N SER A 6 14.19 4.28 -44.47
CA SER A 6 14.53 5.39 -43.58
C SER A 6 13.40 5.70 -42.58
N LEU A 7 12.14 5.68 -43.01
CA LEU A 7 10.98 5.84 -42.14
C LEU A 7 10.82 4.66 -41.14
N LEU A 8 11.08 3.43 -41.60
CA LEU A 8 11.03 2.26 -40.72
C LEU A 8 12.15 2.29 -39.67
N THR A 9 13.35 2.76 -40.06
CA THR A 9 14.49 2.90 -39.14
C THR A 9 14.27 4.03 -38.14
N ILE A 10 13.69 5.15 -38.55
CA ILE A 10 13.28 6.25 -37.67
C ILE A 10 12.16 5.80 -36.74
N PHE A 11 11.17 5.04 -37.22
CA PHE A 11 10.09 4.48 -36.41
C PHE A 11 10.62 3.47 -35.37
N LEU A 12 11.54 2.59 -35.78
CA LEU A 12 12.20 1.63 -34.87
C LEU A 12 13.13 2.32 -33.86
N LEU A 13 13.82 3.41 -34.26
CA LEU A 13 14.60 4.23 -33.34
C LEU A 13 13.72 5.01 -32.37
N PHE A 14 12.57 5.54 -32.79
CA PHE A 14 11.59 6.16 -31.89
C PHE A 14 10.99 5.14 -30.92
N PHE A 15 10.68 3.91 -31.34
CA PHE A 15 10.22 2.84 -30.46
C PHE A 15 11.33 2.34 -29.50
N ALA A 16 12.58 2.35 -29.95
CA ALA A 16 13.73 1.94 -29.11
C ALA A 16 14.12 3.03 -28.08
N LEU A 17 13.83 4.31 -28.38
CA LEU A 17 14.12 5.42 -27.46
C LEU A 17 12.99 5.73 -26.48
N SER A 18 11.75 5.34 -26.81
CA SER A 18 10.58 5.65 -25.97
C SER A 18 10.37 4.71 -24.78
N GLY A 19 11.20 3.68 -24.60
CA GLY A 19 11.00 2.65 -23.57
C GLY A 19 12.17 2.38 -22.63
N ARG A 20 13.27 3.14 -22.67
CA ARG A 20 14.37 2.92 -21.74
C ARG A 20 14.27 3.85 -20.53
N CYS A 21 13.83 3.31 -19.40
CA CYS A 21 14.11 3.85 -18.09
C CYS A 21 15.50 3.36 -17.70
N SER A 22 16.49 4.26 -17.68
CA SER A 22 17.88 3.88 -17.39
C SER A 22 18.19 4.03 -15.91
N ASP A 23 17.69 5.09 -15.27
CA ASP A 23 17.88 5.35 -13.85
C ASP A 23 16.85 6.36 -13.31
N LYS A 24 16.99 6.73 -12.04
CA LYS A 24 16.14 7.71 -11.34
C LYS A 24 16.08 9.08 -12.06
N ASN A 25 17.15 9.50 -12.75
CA ASN A 25 17.22 10.82 -13.38
C ASN A 25 16.31 10.97 -14.62
N ASP A 26 15.76 9.87 -15.12
CA ASP A 26 14.74 9.91 -16.18
C ASP A 26 13.40 10.47 -15.71
N PHE A 27 13.18 10.53 -14.37
CA PHE A 27 11.95 11.01 -13.75
C PHE A 27 11.97 12.52 -13.49
N PRO A 28 10.79 13.17 -13.37
CA PRO A 28 10.73 14.57 -13.01
C PRO A 28 11.41 14.87 -11.68
N GLU A 29 11.96 16.08 -11.55
CA GLU A 29 12.48 16.56 -10.27
C GLU A 29 11.40 16.48 -9.18
N GLY A 30 11.78 15.98 -8.01
CA GLY A 30 10.85 15.77 -6.88
C GLY A 30 10.03 14.48 -6.95
N PHE A 31 10.24 13.62 -7.97
CA PHE A 31 9.65 12.28 -7.94
C PHE A 31 10.29 11.42 -6.85
N ILE A 32 9.45 10.80 -6.02
CA ILE A 32 9.88 10.09 -4.80
C ILE A 32 10.02 8.59 -5.08
N PHE A 33 11.18 8.03 -4.77
CA PHE A 33 11.40 6.59 -4.77
C PHE A 33 11.57 6.07 -3.34
N GLY A 34 10.78 5.07 -2.98
CA GLY A 34 10.79 4.50 -1.64
C GLY A 34 10.59 3.00 -1.62
N SER A 35 10.44 2.51 -0.42
CA SER A 35 9.95 1.16 -0.14
C SER A 35 8.99 1.19 1.03
N ALA A 36 8.27 0.11 1.27
CA ALA A 36 7.17 0.06 2.21
C ALA A 36 7.24 -1.12 3.18
N THR A 37 6.50 -0.97 4.29
CA THR A 37 6.18 -2.03 5.24
C THR A 37 4.86 -1.72 5.95
N SER A 38 4.37 -2.66 6.78
CA SER A 38 3.25 -2.41 7.70
C SER A 38 3.58 -2.82 9.13
N ALA A 39 2.95 -2.16 10.11
CA ALA A 39 3.21 -2.38 11.53
C ALA A 39 3.03 -3.86 11.92
N TYR A 40 1.90 -4.44 11.57
CA TYR A 40 1.58 -5.83 11.93
C TYR A 40 2.59 -6.84 11.37
N GLN A 41 3.05 -6.62 10.14
CA GLN A 41 3.91 -7.56 9.42
C GLN A 41 5.39 -7.44 9.80
N TRP A 42 5.83 -6.24 10.24
CA TRP A 42 7.24 -5.93 10.46
C TRP A 42 7.65 -5.78 11.93
N GLU A 43 6.82 -5.11 12.75
CA GLU A 43 7.24 -4.70 14.11
C GLU A 43 7.56 -5.88 15.02
N GLY A 44 6.70 -6.89 15.10
CA GLY A 44 6.76 -7.88 16.16
C GLY A 44 6.37 -7.29 17.52
N ALA A 45 7.00 -7.78 18.60
CA ALA A 45 6.77 -7.29 19.95
C ALA A 45 5.27 -7.15 20.29
N PHE A 46 4.49 -8.21 19.94
CA PHE A 46 3.02 -8.16 19.91
C PHE A 46 2.39 -8.00 21.30
N ASP A 47 3.06 -8.43 22.38
CA ASP A 47 2.63 -8.34 23.77
C ASP A 47 3.57 -7.48 24.64
N GLU A 48 4.51 -6.75 24.01
CA GLU A 48 5.48 -5.92 24.70
C GLU A 48 4.98 -4.49 24.88
N ASP A 49 5.53 -3.84 25.90
CA ASP A 49 5.40 -2.40 26.14
C ASP A 49 3.96 -1.88 26.16
N GLY A 50 3.03 -2.74 26.57
CA GLY A 50 1.63 -2.38 26.77
C GLY A 50 0.76 -2.45 25.50
N ARG A 51 1.30 -2.92 24.36
CA ARG A 51 0.48 -3.24 23.19
C ARG A 51 -0.63 -4.22 23.55
N LYS A 52 -1.80 -4.06 22.97
CA LYS A 52 -2.93 -4.98 23.11
C LYS A 52 -3.27 -5.63 21.77
N PRO A 53 -4.01 -6.77 21.77
CA PRO A 53 -4.35 -7.45 20.53
C PRO A 53 -5.06 -6.55 19.51
N SER A 54 -4.66 -6.65 18.26
CA SER A 54 -5.42 -6.23 17.10
C SER A 54 -6.33 -7.36 16.62
N VAL A 55 -7.21 -7.07 15.67
CA VAL A 55 -8.05 -8.10 15.03
C VAL A 55 -7.23 -9.19 14.33
N TRP A 56 -6.02 -8.89 13.84
CA TRP A 56 -5.12 -9.89 13.28
C TRP A 56 -4.60 -10.86 14.32
N ASP A 57 -4.21 -10.37 15.49
CA ASP A 57 -3.76 -11.24 16.58
C ASP A 57 -4.83 -12.26 16.94
N THR A 58 -6.08 -11.82 17.12
CA THR A 58 -7.21 -12.68 17.43
C THR A 58 -7.54 -13.64 16.29
N PHE A 59 -7.57 -13.15 15.05
CA PHE A 59 -7.92 -13.93 13.87
C PHE A 59 -6.98 -15.12 13.63
N LEU A 60 -5.67 -14.91 13.77
CA LEU A 60 -4.70 -15.98 13.62
C LEU A 60 -4.73 -16.97 14.79
N HIS A 61 -4.97 -16.50 16.03
CA HIS A 61 -5.14 -17.36 17.20
C HIS A 61 -6.31 -18.32 17.03
N THR A 62 -7.46 -17.86 16.57
CA THR A 62 -8.68 -18.66 16.41
C THR A 62 -8.55 -19.73 15.32
N ARG A 63 -7.66 -19.54 14.34
CA ARG A 63 -7.43 -20.46 13.22
C ARG A 63 -6.26 -21.43 13.41
N ASN A 64 -5.77 -21.59 14.66
CA ASN A 64 -4.64 -22.49 15.02
C ASN A 64 -3.30 -22.21 14.32
N TYR A 65 -3.09 -21.02 13.79
CA TYR A 65 -1.81 -20.59 13.24
C TYR A 65 -0.79 -20.20 14.35
N LYS A 66 -0.83 -20.86 15.51
CA LYS A 66 -0.07 -20.50 16.72
C LYS A 66 1.44 -20.38 16.54
N LEU A 67 2.03 -21.10 15.59
CA LEU A 67 3.47 -21.03 15.32
C LEU A 67 3.94 -19.73 14.65
N PHE A 68 3.03 -19.00 14.00
CA PHE A 68 3.41 -17.83 13.16
C PHE A 68 3.40 -16.50 13.93
N PHE A 69 2.86 -16.46 15.14
CA PHE A 69 2.71 -15.26 15.95
C PHE A 69 4.01 -14.62 16.43
N TYR A 70 5.01 -15.46 16.69
CA TYR A 70 6.26 -15.04 17.32
C TYR A 70 7.36 -14.69 16.33
N ILE A 71 7.08 -14.84 15.02
CA ILE A 71 8.08 -14.75 13.98
C ILE A 71 7.72 -13.58 13.08
N THR A 72 8.24 -12.39 13.40
CA THR A 72 8.22 -11.23 12.51
C THR A 72 9.65 -10.79 12.22
N SER A 73 9.80 -9.72 11.45
CA SER A 73 11.11 -9.13 11.17
C SER A 73 11.72 -8.40 12.37
N ASP A 74 11.00 -8.33 13.51
CA ASP A 74 11.46 -7.68 14.75
C ASP A 74 11.85 -6.20 14.58
N GLY A 75 11.09 -5.50 13.75
CA GLY A 75 11.35 -4.08 13.47
C GLY A 75 11.25 -3.18 14.70
N TYR A 76 10.43 -3.57 15.69
CA TYR A 76 10.32 -2.83 16.95
C TYR A 76 11.67 -2.64 17.66
N HIS A 77 12.51 -3.67 17.66
CA HIS A 77 13.83 -3.61 18.28
C HIS A 77 14.94 -3.20 17.29
N LYS A 78 14.73 -3.47 15.99
CA LYS A 78 15.78 -3.37 14.95
C LYS A 78 15.62 -2.21 13.97
N TYR A 79 14.70 -1.29 14.20
CA TYR A 79 14.44 -0.18 13.29
C TYR A 79 15.70 0.64 12.93
N LYS A 80 16.67 0.79 13.84
CA LYS A 80 17.91 1.52 13.54
C LYS A 80 18.80 0.77 12.54
N GLU A 81 18.88 -0.56 12.67
CA GLU A 81 19.57 -1.40 11.70
C GLU A 81 18.88 -1.29 10.34
N ASP A 82 17.56 -1.36 10.33
CA ASP A 82 16.75 -1.28 9.12
C ASP A 82 16.87 0.09 8.44
N VAL A 83 16.85 1.20 9.20
CA VAL A 83 17.07 2.56 8.64
C VAL A 83 18.46 2.71 8.04
N LYS A 84 19.49 2.12 8.64
CA LYS A 84 20.83 2.10 8.04
C LYS A 84 20.83 1.42 6.67
N LEU A 85 20.15 0.27 6.53
CA LEU A 85 20.00 -0.41 5.25
C LEU A 85 19.21 0.41 4.22
N MET A 86 18.21 1.19 4.65
CA MET A 86 17.47 2.12 3.79
C MET A 86 18.37 3.22 3.24
N VAL A 87 19.25 3.78 4.08
CA VAL A 87 20.27 4.78 3.68
C VAL A 87 21.24 4.17 2.68
N GLU A 88 21.76 2.97 2.96
CA GLU A 88 22.67 2.24 2.08
C GLU A 88 22.03 1.92 0.73
N THR A 89 20.74 1.66 0.70
CA THR A 89 19.95 1.48 -0.53
C THR A 89 19.81 2.79 -1.30
N GLY A 90 19.68 3.93 -0.61
CA GLY A 90 19.48 5.26 -1.18
C GLY A 90 18.02 5.64 -1.35
N LEU A 91 17.15 5.21 -0.43
CA LEU A 91 15.72 5.56 -0.45
C LEU A 91 15.51 7.06 -0.19
N ASP A 92 14.60 7.69 -0.94
CA ASP A 92 14.13 9.05 -0.66
C ASP A 92 13.10 9.06 0.46
N ALA A 93 12.25 8.03 0.54
CA ALA A 93 11.16 7.92 1.49
C ALA A 93 10.93 6.49 1.95
N PHE A 94 10.34 6.35 3.11
CA PHE A 94 9.92 5.06 3.64
C PHE A 94 8.46 5.10 4.08
N ARG A 95 7.64 4.19 3.51
CA ARG A 95 6.24 4.06 3.89
C ARG A 95 6.06 2.96 4.93
N PHE A 96 5.39 3.29 6.03
CA PHE A 96 5.06 2.34 7.09
C PHE A 96 3.71 2.67 7.72
N SER A 97 3.13 1.74 8.48
CA SER A 97 1.91 2.02 9.23
C SER A 97 2.18 2.17 10.73
N ILE A 98 1.26 2.82 11.44
CA ILE A 98 1.24 2.89 12.89
C ILE A 98 0.26 1.85 13.41
N SER A 99 0.69 0.97 14.32
CA SER A 99 -0.19 0.04 15.02
C SER A 99 -1.10 0.81 15.98
N TRP A 100 -2.38 0.90 15.61
CA TRP A 100 -3.38 1.55 16.46
C TRP A 100 -3.44 0.91 17.85
N SER A 101 -3.37 -0.43 17.92
CA SER A 101 -3.38 -1.18 19.18
C SER A 101 -2.11 -1.00 20.04
N ARG A 102 -0.97 -0.59 19.44
CA ARG A 102 0.24 -0.21 20.18
C ARG A 102 0.13 1.20 20.72
N LEU A 103 -0.40 2.14 19.91
CA LEU A 103 -0.47 3.54 20.29
C LEU A 103 -1.62 3.84 21.25
N ILE A 104 -2.80 3.22 21.02
CA ILE A 104 -4.01 3.37 21.85
C ILE A 104 -4.56 1.98 22.18
N PRO A 105 -4.00 1.31 23.19
CA PRO A 105 -4.35 -0.09 23.50
C PRO A 105 -5.72 -0.25 24.16
N SER A 106 -6.34 0.79 24.71
CA SER A 106 -7.62 0.70 25.42
C SER A 106 -8.26 2.07 25.60
N LYS A 107 -9.61 2.14 25.59
CA LYS A 107 -10.38 3.32 25.95
C LYS A 107 -10.58 3.50 27.47
N LYS A 108 -10.30 2.49 28.28
CA LYS A 108 -10.62 2.46 29.71
C LYS A 108 -9.68 3.33 30.57
N SER A 109 -8.69 3.96 29.99
CA SER A 109 -7.71 4.81 30.69
C SER A 109 -8.07 6.28 30.56
N SER A 110 -7.81 7.06 31.62
CA SER A 110 -7.84 8.52 31.57
C SER A 110 -6.76 9.12 30.65
N CYS A 111 -5.74 8.30 30.29
CA CYS A 111 -4.72 8.61 29.28
C CYS A 111 -4.65 7.45 28.29
N PRO A 112 -5.43 7.48 27.19
CA PRO A 112 -5.54 6.35 26.26
C PRO A 112 -4.27 6.10 25.45
N VAL A 113 -3.34 7.06 25.37
CA VAL A 113 -2.08 6.93 24.63
C VAL A 113 -1.07 6.15 25.44
N ASN A 114 -0.56 5.07 24.86
CA ASN A 114 0.53 4.27 25.43
C ASN A 114 1.87 5.01 25.31
N PRO A 115 2.51 5.42 26.43
CA PRO A 115 3.73 6.23 26.36
C PRO A 115 4.91 5.52 25.70
N LYS A 116 5.03 4.18 25.86
CA LYS A 116 6.10 3.41 25.23
C LYS A 116 5.89 3.23 23.72
N GLY A 117 4.66 2.96 23.29
CA GLY A 117 4.31 2.92 21.88
C GLY A 117 4.50 4.28 21.20
N LEU A 118 4.10 5.36 21.87
CA LEU A 118 4.35 6.72 21.39
C LEU A 118 5.85 7.02 21.24
N GLN A 119 6.66 6.64 22.23
CA GLN A 119 8.10 6.87 22.19
C GLN A 119 8.78 6.07 21.08
N PHE A 120 8.36 4.81 20.84
CA PHE A 120 8.85 4.01 19.73
C PHE A 120 8.67 4.72 18.39
N TYR A 121 7.45 5.18 18.08
CA TYR A 121 7.19 5.87 16.80
C TYR A 121 7.93 7.22 16.71
N LYS A 122 8.04 7.97 17.79
CA LYS A 122 8.87 9.20 17.82
C LYS A 122 10.32 8.90 17.47
N ASN A 123 10.90 7.88 18.08
CA ASN A 123 12.28 7.47 17.84
C ASN A 123 12.47 7.00 16.40
N PHE A 124 11.54 6.17 15.88
CA PHE A 124 11.63 5.65 14.52
C PHE A 124 11.51 6.76 13.47
N ILE A 125 10.52 7.64 13.61
CA ILE A 125 10.34 8.78 12.70
C ILE A 125 11.57 9.72 12.76
N GLN A 126 12.07 9.99 13.95
CA GLN A 126 13.28 10.82 14.12
C GLN A 126 14.50 10.17 13.46
N GLU A 127 14.65 8.84 13.55
CA GLU A 127 15.74 8.11 12.91
C GLU A 127 15.67 8.25 11.38
N LEU A 128 14.49 8.06 10.77
CA LEU A 128 14.28 8.27 9.33
C LEU A 128 14.67 9.69 8.92
N VAL A 129 14.10 10.69 9.58
CA VAL A 129 14.31 12.11 9.25
C VAL A 129 15.75 12.54 9.43
N SER A 130 16.43 12.05 10.48
CA SER A 130 17.84 12.38 10.73
C SER A 130 18.79 11.87 9.64
N HIS A 131 18.35 10.87 8.87
CA HIS A 131 19.06 10.32 7.72
C HIS A 131 18.54 10.82 6.37
N GLY A 132 17.63 11.82 6.36
CA GLY A 132 17.09 12.41 5.13
C GLY A 132 16.04 11.53 4.42
N ILE A 133 15.49 10.51 5.09
CA ILE A 133 14.44 9.65 4.55
C ILE A 133 13.07 10.23 4.96
N GLU A 134 12.22 10.54 3.98
CA GLU A 134 10.90 11.10 4.23
C GLU A 134 9.92 10.02 4.73
N PRO A 135 9.26 10.22 5.91
CA PRO A 135 8.28 9.27 6.40
C PRO A 135 6.93 9.44 5.70
N HIS A 136 6.43 8.40 5.04
CA HIS A 136 5.07 8.26 4.52
C HIS A 136 4.29 7.35 5.46
N VAL A 137 3.30 7.87 6.18
CA VAL A 137 2.65 7.16 7.29
C VAL A 137 1.24 6.74 6.92
N THR A 138 0.97 5.44 7.06
CA THR A 138 -0.37 4.85 6.97
C THR A 138 -0.96 4.72 8.37
N LEU A 139 -2.17 5.27 8.58
CA LEU A 139 -2.84 5.22 9.88
C LEU A 139 -3.48 3.86 10.15
N PHE A 140 -4.10 3.24 9.14
CA PHE A 140 -4.78 1.96 9.28
C PHE A 140 -4.37 0.99 8.17
N HIS A 141 -3.74 -0.13 8.58
CA HIS A 141 -3.33 -1.23 7.70
C HIS A 141 -3.92 -2.55 8.20
N TYR A 142 -5.28 -2.62 8.26
CA TYR A 142 -6.09 -3.80 8.63
C TYR A 142 -6.00 -4.24 10.10
N ASP A 143 -5.34 -3.50 10.98
CA ASP A 143 -4.93 -3.93 12.32
C ASP A 143 -5.57 -3.11 13.46
N HIS A 144 -6.88 -2.77 13.31
CA HIS A 144 -7.58 -2.05 14.39
C HIS A 144 -7.62 -2.87 15.69
N PRO A 145 -7.68 -2.20 16.85
CA PRO A 145 -7.70 -2.87 18.15
C PRO A 145 -8.88 -3.82 18.29
N GLN A 146 -8.63 -5.04 18.79
CA GLN A 146 -9.66 -6.06 19.01
C GLN A 146 -10.79 -5.56 19.90
N TYR A 147 -10.51 -4.73 20.90
CA TYR A 147 -11.55 -4.21 21.80
C TYR A 147 -12.64 -3.39 21.09
N LEU A 148 -12.34 -2.78 19.93
CA LEU A 148 -13.34 -2.06 19.13
C LEU A 148 -14.29 -3.02 18.42
N GLU A 149 -13.76 -4.18 18.00
CA GLU A 149 -14.56 -5.27 17.45
C GLU A 149 -15.46 -5.88 18.51
N ASP A 150 -14.90 -6.16 19.70
CA ASP A 150 -15.62 -6.77 20.84
C ASP A 150 -16.71 -5.85 21.41
N GLU A 151 -16.46 -4.53 21.46
CA GLU A 151 -17.39 -3.56 22.06
C GLU A 151 -18.61 -3.27 21.18
N TYR A 152 -18.41 -3.13 19.86
CA TYR A 152 -19.48 -2.69 18.97
C TYR A 152 -19.39 -3.19 17.51
N GLY A 153 -18.51 -4.15 17.21
CA GLY A 153 -18.37 -4.75 15.87
C GLY A 153 -17.49 -3.94 14.90
N GLY A 154 -16.57 -3.13 15.43
CA GLY A 154 -15.55 -2.45 14.62
C GLY A 154 -16.14 -1.63 13.48
N TRP A 155 -15.67 -1.89 12.26
CA TRP A 155 -16.01 -1.11 11.06
C TRP A 155 -17.46 -1.23 10.58
N ILE A 156 -18.25 -2.21 11.05
CA ILE A 156 -19.69 -2.27 10.75
C ILE A 156 -20.44 -1.14 11.44
N ASN A 157 -19.95 -0.67 12.57
CA ASN A 157 -20.61 0.34 13.39
C ASN A 157 -20.03 1.74 13.11
N ARG A 158 -20.91 2.73 12.92
CA ARG A 158 -20.52 4.12 12.67
C ARG A 158 -19.70 4.77 13.81
N ARG A 159 -19.72 4.22 15.04
CA ARG A 159 -18.85 4.68 16.15
C ARG A 159 -17.37 4.65 15.80
N ILE A 160 -16.95 3.73 14.93
CA ILE A 160 -15.56 3.62 14.49
C ILE A 160 -15.05 4.91 13.85
N ILE A 161 -15.92 5.71 13.21
CA ILE A 161 -15.56 6.97 12.58
C ILE A 161 -15.00 7.95 13.63
N GLN A 162 -15.65 8.06 14.78
CA GLN A 162 -15.20 8.93 15.87
C GLN A 162 -13.93 8.41 16.51
N ASP A 163 -13.84 7.09 16.73
CA ASP A 163 -12.66 6.46 17.31
C ASP A 163 -11.44 6.55 16.41
N PHE A 164 -11.63 6.33 15.10
CA PHE A 164 -10.58 6.52 14.09
C PHE A 164 -10.12 7.98 14.01
N THR A 165 -11.05 8.92 14.02
CA THR A 165 -10.74 10.36 14.01
C THR A 165 -9.95 10.78 15.27
N ALA A 166 -10.30 10.24 16.44
CA ALA A 166 -9.57 10.48 17.68
C ALA A 166 -8.14 9.89 17.62
N TYR A 167 -7.98 8.69 17.07
CA TYR A 167 -6.68 8.08 16.82
C TYR A 167 -5.84 8.90 15.83
N ALA A 168 -6.42 9.31 14.69
CA ALA A 168 -5.77 10.16 13.71
C ALA A 168 -5.32 11.50 14.32
N ASN A 169 -6.15 12.11 15.19
CA ASN A 169 -5.81 13.33 15.91
C ASN A 169 -4.56 13.17 16.79
N VAL A 170 -4.40 12.03 17.46
CA VAL A 170 -3.17 11.71 18.21
C VAL A 170 -1.98 11.64 17.27
N CYS A 171 -2.08 10.92 16.16
CA CYS A 171 -0.99 10.77 15.20
C CYS A 171 -0.57 12.12 14.61
N PHE A 172 -1.52 12.93 14.15
CA PHE A 172 -1.24 14.26 13.59
C PHE A 172 -0.58 15.19 14.60
N ARG A 173 -1.04 15.20 15.86
CA ARG A 173 -0.49 16.02 16.93
C ARG A 173 0.94 15.60 17.27
N GLU A 174 1.17 14.31 17.42
CA GLU A 174 2.44 13.79 17.95
C GLU A 174 3.55 13.66 16.90
N PHE A 175 3.19 13.44 15.63
CA PHE A 175 4.16 13.13 14.58
C PHE A 175 4.16 14.10 13.40
N GLY A 176 3.14 14.95 13.27
CA GLY A 176 2.94 15.78 12.07
C GLY A 176 3.99 16.88 11.85
N HIS A 177 4.86 17.16 12.82
CA HIS A 177 6.01 18.04 12.59
C HIS A 177 7.02 17.41 11.62
N HIS A 178 7.13 16.08 11.60
CA HIS A 178 8.04 15.32 10.77
C HIS A 178 7.36 14.60 9.61
N VAL A 179 6.08 14.26 9.75
CA VAL A 179 5.33 13.51 8.75
C VAL A 179 4.51 14.47 7.88
N LYS A 180 4.76 14.42 6.56
CA LYS A 180 4.06 15.26 5.56
C LYS A 180 3.04 14.48 4.73
N PHE A 181 3.18 13.17 4.64
CA PHE A 181 2.32 12.31 3.84
C PHE A 181 1.59 11.29 4.72
N TRP A 182 0.27 11.45 4.78
CA TRP A 182 -0.61 10.62 5.58
C TRP A 182 -1.55 9.83 4.68
N THR A 183 -1.43 8.51 4.67
CA THR A 183 -2.44 7.62 4.11
C THR A 183 -3.36 7.18 5.24
N THR A 184 -4.64 7.51 5.17
CA THR A 184 -5.57 7.18 6.26
C THR A 184 -5.83 5.69 6.35
N ILE A 185 -6.13 5.06 5.22
CA ILE A 185 -6.59 3.67 5.12
C ILE A 185 -5.85 2.99 3.98
N ASN A 186 -5.30 1.81 4.25
CA ASN A 186 -4.69 0.96 3.23
C ASN A 186 -5.74 0.10 2.55
N GLU A 187 -5.72 0.04 1.21
CA GLU A 187 -6.52 -0.85 0.35
C GLU A 187 -7.95 -1.06 0.85
N ALA A 188 -8.70 0.01 1.01
CA ALA A 188 -10.04 -0.04 1.60
C ALA A 188 -10.99 -1.03 0.89
N ASN A 189 -10.87 -1.17 -0.44
CA ASN A 189 -11.64 -2.13 -1.23
C ASN A 189 -11.29 -3.58 -0.87
N ILE A 190 -10.00 -3.92 -0.71
CA ILE A 190 -9.56 -5.27 -0.33
C ILE A 190 -9.89 -5.57 1.12
N PHE A 191 -9.74 -4.61 2.03
CA PHE A 191 -10.14 -4.80 3.42
C PHE A 191 -11.63 -5.14 3.54
N THR A 192 -12.50 -4.44 2.80
CA THR A 192 -13.95 -4.72 2.82
C THR A 192 -14.28 -6.07 2.21
N ILE A 193 -13.67 -6.42 1.09
CA ILE A 193 -13.91 -7.70 0.40
C ILE A 193 -13.36 -8.85 1.24
N GLY A 194 -12.10 -8.78 1.65
CA GLY A 194 -11.44 -9.86 2.38
C GLY A 194 -12.04 -10.12 3.76
N GLY A 195 -12.36 -9.05 4.49
CA GLY A 195 -12.83 -9.13 5.88
C GLY A 195 -14.33 -9.37 6.04
N TYR A 196 -15.18 -8.87 5.10
CA TYR A 196 -16.62 -8.81 5.26
C TYR A 196 -17.43 -9.46 4.12
N ASN A 197 -16.77 -9.86 3.03
CA ASN A 197 -17.39 -10.66 1.96
C ASN A 197 -16.86 -12.09 1.95
N ASP A 198 -15.53 -12.25 1.89
CA ASP A 198 -14.87 -13.54 1.73
C ASP A 198 -14.50 -14.20 3.05
N GLY A 199 -14.35 -13.43 4.13
CA GLY A 199 -13.92 -13.91 5.43
C GLY A 199 -12.49 -14.47 5.48
N ILE A 200 -11.62 -14.09 4.53
CA ILE A 200 -10.24 -14.56 4.43
C ILE A 200 -9.25 -13.72 5.24
N THR A 201 -9.64 -12.51 5.59
CA THR A 201 -8.91 -11.61 6.48
C THR A 201 -9.77 -11.25 7.68
N PRO A 202 -9.20 -10.71 8.79
CA PRO A 202 -10.01 -10.26 9.91
C PRO A 202 -10.99 -9.15 9.51
N PRO A 203 -12.16 -9.12 10.15
CA PRO A 203 -12.60 -9.94 11.28
C PRO A 203 -13.17 -11.31 10.89
N GLY A 204 -13.09 -11.72 9.62
CA GLY A 204 -13.47 -13.06 9.18
C GLY A 204 -14.97 -13.27 9.04
N ARG A 205 -15.68 -12.28 8.49
CA ARG A 205 -17.15 -12.28 8.36
C ARG A 205 -17.56 -12.57 6.92
N CYS A 206 -18.53 -13.48 6.75
CA CYS A 206 -19.14 -13.79 5.46
C CYS A 206 -20.48 -14.50 5.61
N SER A 207 -21.27 -14.56 4.53
CA SER A 207 -22.52 -15.32 4.49
C SER A 207 -22.28 -16.84 4.46
N SER A 208 -23.13 -17.61 5.14
CA SER A 208 -23.20 -19.08 5.00
C SER A 208 -23.84 -19.44 3.64
N PRO A 209 -23.40 -20.52 2.96
CA PRO A 209 -22.41 -21.54 3.32
C PRO A 209 -20.97 -21.20 2.90
N GLY A 210 -20.65 -19.93 2.78
CA GLY A 210 -19.31 -19.48 2.41
C GLY A 210 -18.20 -20.06 3.27
N ARG A 211 -17.03 -19.46 3.25
CA ARG A 211 -15.80 -19.98 3.87
C ARG A 211 -15.85 -20.04 5.41
N ASN A 212 -16.54 -21.00 6.02
CA ASN A 212 -16.52 -21.27 7.48
C ASN A 212 -16.54 -20.01 8.40
N CYS A 213 -17.27 -18.98 8.00
CA CYS A 213 -17.46 -17.81 8.85
C CYS A 213 -18.52 -18.10 9.90
N SER A 214 -18.25 -17.73 11.15
CA SER A 214 -19.20 -17.87 12.24
C SER A 214 -20.33 -16.84 12.21
N SER A 215 -20.13 -15.74 11.48
CA SER A 215 -21.07 -14.62 11.38
C SER A 215 -20.78 -13.79 10.12
N GLY A 216 -21.74 -12.93 9.75
CA GLY A 216 -21.58 -11.98 8.68
C GLY A 216 -22.66 -12.06 7.62
N ASN A 217 -22.73 -11.00 6.80
CA ASN A 217 -23.63 -10.88 5.66
C ASN A 217 -22.89 -10.25 4.47
N SER A 218 -22.38 -11.12 3.58
CA SER A 218 -21.61 -10.70 2.40
C SER A 218 -22.39 -9.80 1.44
N SER A 219 -23.72 -9.75 1.53
CA SER A 219 -24.54 -8.92 0.64
C SER A 219 -24.71 -7.47 1.11
N THR A 220 -24.40 -7.17 2.38
CA THR A 220 -24.62 -5.84 2.98
C THR A 220 -23.41 -5.29 3.72
N GLU A 221 -22.70 -6.11 4.50
CA GLU A 221 -21.59 -5.65 5.36
C GLU A 221 -20.45 -5.00 4.59
N PRO A 222 -19.99 -5.50 3.41
CA PRO A 222 -18.94 -4.82 2.67
C PRO A 222 -19.29 -3.37 2.32
N TYR A 223 -20.54 -3.11 1.94
CA TYR A 223 -20.99 -1.76 1.58
C TYR A 223 -21.08 -0.85 2.80
N ILE A 224 -21.56 -1.37 3.94
CA ILE A 224 -21.58 -0.62 5.21
C ILE A 224 -20.17 -0.26 5.65
N VAL A 225 -19.25 -1.22 5.60
CA VAL A 225 -17.85 -1.01 5.99
C VAL A 225 -17.16 -0.04 5.05
N GLY A 226 -17.32 -0.20 3.73
CA GLY A 226 -16.78 0.74 2.74
C GLY A 226 -17.27 2.17 2.97
N HIS A 227 -18.56 2.32 3.28
CA HIS A 227 -19.14 3.62 3.61
C HIS A 227 -18.52 4.24 4.88
N ASN A 228 -18.36 3.45 5.93
CA ASN A 228 -17.75 3.92 7.18
C ASN A 228 -16.26 4.26 7.01
N LEU A 229 -15.52 3.52 6.15
CA LEU A 229 -14.13 3.84 5.81
C LEU A 229 -14.01 5.19 5.08
N LEU A 230 -14.88 5.45 4.10
CA LEU A 230 -14.93 6.73 3.38
C LEU A 230 -15.23 7.90 4.32
N LEU A 231 -16.19 7.74 5.21
CA LEU A 231 -16.54 8.77 6.21
C LEU A 231 -15.44 8.96 7.25
N ALA A 232 -14.77 7.90 7.68
CA ALA A 232 -13.66 7.97 8.62
C ALA A 232 -12.46 8.71 8.00
N HIS A 233 -12.13 8.39 6.73
CA HIS A 233 -11.13 9.16 5.98
C HIS A 233 -11.50 10.63 5.92
N ALA A 234 -12.72 10.95 5.48
CA ALA A 234 -13.17 12.32 5.32
C ALA A 234 -13.14 13.10 6.64
N SER A 235 -13.54 12.46 7.75
CA SER A 235 -13.46 13.04 9.09
C SER A 235 -12.03 13.33 9.53
N ALA A 236 -11.10 12.38 9.34
CA ALA A 236 -9.69 12.56 9.65
C ALA A 236 -9.03 13.64 8.77
N SER A 237 -9.32 13.65 7.47
CA SER A 237 -8.83 14.66 6.54
C SER A 237 -9.32 16.07 6.89
N ARG A 238 -10.61 16.22 7.19
CA ARG A 238 -11.18 17.49 7.65
C ARG A 238 -10.50 17.97 8.93
N LEU A 239 -10.32 17.08 9.90
CA LEU A 239 -9.60 17.40 11.13
C LEU A 239 -8.18 17.90 10.84
N TYR A 240 -7.45 17.21 9.95
CA TYR A 240 -6.10 17.62 9.55
C TYR A 240 -6.10 19.00 8.91
N LYS A 241 -6.96 19.22 7.93
CA LYS A 241 -7.10 20.49 7.19
C LYS A 241 -7.45 21.66 8.10
N GLN A 242 -8.33 21.46 9.06
CA GLN A 242 -8.79 22.52 9.96
C GLN A 242 -7.82 22.84 11.09
N LYS A 243 -7.05 21.85 11.58
CA LYS A 243 -6.28 22.00 12.81
C LYS A 243 -4.76 21.96 12.61
N TYR A 244 -4.28 21.27 11.60
CA TYR A 244 -2.86 20.94 11.48
C TYR A 244 -2.21 21.43 10.18
N LYS A 245 -2.96 21.51 9.08
CA LYS A 245 -2.38 21.75 7.74
C LYS A 245 -1.54 23.02 7.67
N ASP A 246 -2.03 24.13 8.23
CA ASP A 246 -1.31 25.41 8.17
C ASP A 246 0.03 25.38 8.91
N MET A 247 0.13 24.60 10.00
CA MET A 247 1.36 24.47 10.80
C MET A 247 2.29 23.37 10.26
N GLN A 248 1.73 22.32 9.70
CA GLN A 248 2.49 21.12 9.33
C GLN A 248 2.78 21.01 7.84
N GLY A 249 1.96 21.64 6.98
CA GLY A 249 2.15 21.69 5.52
C GLY A 249 2.03 20.35 4.81
N GLY A 250 1.41 19.33 5.44
CA GLY A 250 1.30 17.98 4.88
C GLY A 250 0.06 17.75 4.03
N SER A 251 -0.09 16.52 3.56
CA SER A 251 -1.18 16.03 2.70
C SER A 251 -1.79 14.75 3.27
N VAL A 252 -3.10 14.60 3.11
CA VAL A 252 -3.85 13.43 3.57
C VAL A 252 -4.48 12.74 2.37
N GLY A 253 -4.14 11.48 2.14
CA GLY A 253 -4.63 10.66 1.05
C GLY A 253 -5.28 9.37 1.53
N PHE A 254 -5.78 8.63 0.55
CA PHE A 254 -6.48 7.36 0.69
C PHE A 254 -5.88 6.36 -0.28
N SER A 255 -5.78 5.08 0.07
CA SER A 255 -5.25 4.11 -0.87
C SER A 255 -6.21 2.97 -1.19
N LEU A 256 -6.06 2.44 -2.38
CA LEU A 256 -6.84 1.33 -2.88
C LEU A 256 -5.98 0.36 -3.71
N PHE A 257 -6.41 -0.88 -3.69
CA PHE A 257 -5.86 -1.91 -4.56
C PHE A 257 -6.37 -1.75 -5.98
N SER A 258 -5.51 -1.97 -6.95
CA SER A 258 -5.82 -1.80 -8.36
C SER A 258 -5.43 -3.02 -9.20
N LEU A 259 -6.24 -3.27 -10.23
CA LEU A 259 -6.00 -4.28 -11.26
C LEU A 259 -6.19 -3.65 -12.65
N GLY A 260 -5.45 -4.12 -13.63
CA GLY A 260 -5.75 -3.82 -15.04
C GLY A 260 -6.91 -4.67 -15.52
N PHE A 261 -7.89 -4.02 -16.15
CA PHE A 261 -9.03 -4.69 -16.79
C PHE A 261 -8.99 -4.46 -18.30
N THR A 262 -9.15 -5.53 -19.07
CA THR A 262 -9.27 -5.50 -20.52
C THR A 262 -10.49 -6.30 -20.96
N PRO A 263 -11.19 -5.89 -22.02
CA PRO A 263 -12.28 -6.68 -22.58
C PRO A 263 -11.73 -7.99 -23.16
N SER A 264 -12.48 -9.07 -23.01
CA SER A 264 -12.12 -10.38 -23.57
C SER A 264 -12.25 -10.41 -25.09
N THR A 265 -13.19 -9.65 -25.63
CA THR A 265 -13.43 -9.48 -27.07
C THR A 265 -13.68 -8.01 -27.39
N SER A 266 -13.83 -7.67 -28.66
CA SER A 266 -14.21 -6.33 -29.12
C SER A 266 -15.73 -6.06 -29.04
N SER A 267 -16.48 -6.84 -28.25
CA SER A 267 -17.93 -6.65 -28.11
C SER A 267 -18.23 -5.49 -27.15
N LYS A 268 -19.36 -4.82 -27.39
CA LYS A 268 -19.87 -3.78 -26.46
C LYS A 268 -20.20 -4.34 -25.07
N ASP A 269 -20.59 -5.60 -24.98
CA ASP A 269 -20.91 -6.25 -23.72
C ASP A 269 -19.66 -6.44 -22.86
N ASP A 270 -18.52 -6.77 -23.47
CA ASP A 270 -17.23 -6.86 -22.78
C ASP A 270 -16.73 -5.48 -22.31
N ASP A 271 -16.92 -4.44 -23.13
CA ASP A 271 -16.59 -3.06 -22.71
C ASP A 271 -17.44 -2.63 -21.50
N ILE A 272 -18.75 -2.95 -21.52
CA ILE A 272 -19.65 -2.69 -20.38
C ILE A 272 -19.21 -3.49 -19.14
N ALA A 273 -18.82 -4.75 -19.32
CA ALA A 273 -18.31 -5.58 -18.20
C ALA A 273 -17.03 -5.01 -17.59
N VAL A 274 -16.10 -4.53 -18.42
CA VAL A 274 -14.88 -3.84 -17.94
C VAL A 274 -15.21 -2.55 -17.18
N GLN A 275 -16.15 -1.73 -17.72
CA GLN A 275 -16.54 -0.51 -17.02
C GLN A 275 -17.18 -0.83 -15.66
N ARG A 276 -18.07 -1.81 -15.59
CA ARG A 276 -18.67 -2.29 -14.34
C ARG A 276 -17.60 -2.79 -13.36
N ALA A 277 -16.61 -3.54 -13.83
CA ALA A 277 -15.49 -3.97 -12.98
C ALA A 277 -14.71 -2.78 -12.41
N LYS A 278 -14.46 -1.75 -13.23
CA LYS A 278 -13.81 -0.50 -12.78
C LYS A 278 -14.68 0.25 -11.76
N ASP A 279 -15.99 0.35 -11.97
CA ASP A 279 -16.90 1.02 -11.04
C ASP A 279 -16.90 0.34 -9.66
N PHE A 280 -16.90 -0.99 -9.62
CA PHE A 280 -16.91 -1.76 -8.37
C PHE A 280 -15.53 -1.86 -7.71
N TYR A 281 -14.43 -1.76 -8.46
CA TYR A 281 -13.08 -1.84 -7.90
C TYR A 281 -12.50 -0.47 -7.56
N PHE A 282 -12.64 0.52 -8.47
CA PHE A 282 -12.09 1.87 -8.30
C PHE A 282 -13.17 2.87 -7.91
N GLY A 283 -14.22 2.95 -8.72
CA GLY A 283 -15.30 3.93 -8.58
C GLY A 283 -15.92 3.89 -7.20
N TRP A 284 -16.14 2.71 -6.65
CA TRP A 284 -16.66 2.51 -5.29
C TRP A 284 -15.98 3.40 -4.24
N MET A 285 -14.64 3.51 -4.32
CA MET A 285 -13.86 4.28 -3.35
C MET A 285 -13.45 5.66 -3.89
N LEU A 286 -13.27 5.83 -5.21
CA LEU A 286 -12.76 7.09 -5.78
C LEU A 286 -13.87 8.11 -6.08
N GLU A 287 -15.02 7.67 -6.62
CA GLU A 287 -16.08 8.60 -7.01
C GLU A 287 -16.60 9.44 -5.84
N PRO A 288 -16.79 8.91 -4.63
CA PRO A 288 -17.16 9.74 -3.49
C PRO A 288 -16.17 10.89 -3.24
N PHE A 289 -14.87 10.69 -3.43
CA PHE A 289 -13.89 11.77 -3.23
C PHE A 289 -13.91 12.83 -4.31
N ILE A 290 -14.30 12.47 -5.52
CA ILE A 290 -14.31 13.37 -6.68
C ILE A 290 -15.68 14.01 -6.88
N PHE A 291 -16.73 13.21 -6.83
CA PHE A 291 -18.08 13.63 -7.18
C PHE A 291 -19.02 13.79 -5.97
N GLY A 292 -18.67 13.17 -4.82
CA GLY A 292 -19.46 13.20 -3.60
C GLY A 292 -20.51 12.08 -3.49
N ASP A 293 -20.53 11.14 -4.44
CA ASP A 293 -21.47 10.01 -4.44
C ASP A 293 -20.86 8.78 -5.12
N TYR A 294 -21.50 7.64 -4.98
CA TYR A 294 -21.13 6.39 -5.58
C TYR A 294 -21.41 6.35 -7.09
N PRO A 295 -20.72 5.46 -7.85
CA PRO A 295 -21.02 5.19 -9.26
C PRO A 295 -22.51 4.84 -9.47
N ASP A 296 -23.11 5.37 -10.53
CA ASP A 296 -24.53 5.08 -10.85
C ASP A 296 -24.77 3.60 -11.09
N GLU A 297 -23.79 2.89 -11.66
CA GLU A 297 -23.84 1.43 -11.83
C GLU A 297 -23.97 0.71 -10.50
N MET A 298 -23.22 1.14 -9.49
CA MET A 298 -23.32 0.56 -8.14
C MET A 298 -24.66 0.87 -7.49
N LYS A 299 -25.14 2.12 -7.57
CA LYS A 299 -26.47 2.51 -7.04
C LYS A 299 -27.57 1.65 -7.65
N ARG A 300 -27.52 1.41 -8.96
CA ARG A 300 -28.52 0.60 -9.66
C ARG A 300 -28.42 -0.88 -9.29
N THR A 301 -27.20 -1.45 -9.26
CA THR A 301 -26.98 -2.90 -9.08
C THR A 301 -27.10 -3.32 -7.61
N VAL A 302 -26.56 -2.54 -6.69
CA VAL A 302 -26.58 -2.84 -5.26
C VAL A 302 -27.92 -2.44 -4.63
N GLY A 303 -28.53 -1.36 -5.12
CA GLY A 303 -29.85 -0.88 -4.65
C GLY A 303 -29.82 -0.49 -3.18
N SER A 304 -30.85 -0.87 -2.43
CA SER A 304 -31.04 -0.51 -1.01
C SER A 304 -29.97 -1.07 -0.06
N ARG A 305 -29.11 -1.96 -0.52
CA ARG A 305 -27.96 -2.50 0.25
C ARG A 305 -26.79 -1.52 0.31
N LEU A 306 -26.69 -0.59 -0.64
CA LEU A 306 -25.66 0.45 -0.66
C LEU A 306 -26.12 1.60 0.25
N PRO A 307 -25.36 1.96 1.29
CA PRO A 307 -25.67 3.13 2.10
C PRO A 307 -25.68 4.40 1.25
N VAL A 308 -26.57 5.33 1.58
CA VAL A 308 -26.70 6.62 0.89
C VAL A 308 -26.00 7.69 1.72
N PHE A 309 -25.19 8.52 1.08
CA PHE A 309 -24.63 9.71 1.73
C PHE A 309 -25.72 10.75 1.99
N SER A 310 -25.78 11.30 3.21
CA SER A 310 -26.52 12.53 3.42
C SER A 310 -25.84 13.68 2.65
N LYS A 311 -26.53 14.81 2.51
CA LYS A 311 -25.96 15.99 1.85
C LYS A 311 -24.66 16.42 2.54
N GLU A 312 -24.65 16.44 3.86
CA GLU A 312 -23.49 16.82 4.68
C GLU A 312 -22.34 15.81 4.55
N GLU A 313 -22.66 14.52 4.47
CA GLU A 313 -21.66 13.47 4.25
C GLU A 313 -21.04 13.54 2.85
N SER A 314 -21.87 13.76 1.82
CA SER A 314 -21.42 13.98 0.44
C SER A 314 -20.46 15.19 0.35
N GLU A 315 -20.83 16.32 0.94
CA GLU A 315 -19.99 17.52 1.01
C GLU A 315 -18.69 17.29 1.82
N GLN A 316 -18.75 16.42 2.83
CA GLN A 316 -17.59 16.09 3.66
C GLN A 316 -16.60 15.16 2.93
N VAL A 317 -17.10 14.19 2.18
CA VAL A 317 -16.28 13.22 1.46
C VAL A 317 -15.67 13.84 0.21
N LYS A 318 -16.44 14.66 -0.54
CA LYS A 318 -15.96 15.32 -1.74
C LYS A 318 -14.75 16.21 -1.46
N GLY A 319 -13.65 15.98 -2.21
CA GLY A 319 -12.39 16.72 -2.06
C GLY A 319 -11.64 16.42 -0.74
N SER A 320 -11.98 15.33 -0.05
CA SER A 320 -11.31 14.99 1.21
C SER A 320 -9.91 14.40 1.00
N SER A 321 -9.62 13.77 -0.13
CA SER A 321 -8.30 13.19 -0.44
C SER A 321 -7.42 14.15 -1.22
N ASP A 322 -6.23 14.47 -0.70
CA ASP A 322 -5.25 15.34 -1.37
C ASP A 322 -4.42 14.57 -2.41
N PHE A 323 -4.33 13.26 -2.32
CA PHE A 323 -3.70 12.35 -3.28
C PHE A 323 -4.37 10.97 -3.24
N ILE A 324 -4.18 10.19 -4.30
CA ILE A 324 -4.64 8.81 -4.39
C ILE A 324 -3.43 7.88 -4.29
N GLY A 325 -3.46 6.98 -3.32
CA GLY A 325 -2.51 5.87 -3.20
C GLY A 325 -2.96 4.68 -4.02
N ILE A 326 -2.10 4.19 -4.90
CA ILE A 326 -2.35 2.99 -5.70
C ILE A 326 -1.47 1.86 -5.21
N ILE A 327 -2.10 0.70 -4.96
CA ILE A 327 -1.44 -0.56 -4.67
C ILE A 327 -1.74 -1.50 -5.83
N HIS A 328 -0.70 -2.01 -6.48
CA HIS A 328 -0.87 -2.75 -7.71
C HIS A 328 -0.07 -4.04 -7.71
N TYR A 329 -0.77 -5.16 -7.77
CA TYR A 329 -0.21 -6.50 -7.91
C TYR A 329 -0.92 -7.23 -9.05
N LEU A 330 -0.23 -8.18 -9.69
CA LEU A 330 -0.86 -9.07 -10.65
C LEU A 330 -1.62 -10.18 -9.92
N ALA A 331 -2.87 -10.41 -10.32
CA ALA A 331 -3.67 -11.53 -9.83
C ALA A 331 -3.18 -12.89 -10.37
N ALA A 332 -2.45 -12.92 -11.49
CA ALA A 332 -1.90 -14.12 -12.11
C ALA A 332 -0.39 -14.17 -11.93
N SER A 333 0.07 -15.21 -11.28
CA SER A 333 1.38 -15.36 -10.66
C SER A 333 2.61 -15.41 -11.54
N TYR A 334 2.55 -15.23 -12.87
CA TYR A 334 3.72 -15.47 -13.74
C TYR A 334 3.91 -14.50 -14.91
N ALA A 335 3.05 -13.53 -15.12
CA ALA A 335 3.19 -12.60 -16.23
C ALA A 335 3.55 -11.19 -15.77
N VAL A 336 4.67 -10.67 -16.23
CA VAL A 336 4.98 -9.23 -16.14
C VAL A 336 4.03 -8.52 -17.11
N ALA A 337 3.12 -7.71 -16.58
CA ALA A 337 2.08 -7.01 -17.35
C ALA A 337 2.06 -5.50 -17.04
N PRO A 338 3.14 -4.77 -17.37
CA PRO A 338 3.26 -3.34 -17.03
C PRO A 338 2.18 -2.48 -17.67
N TRP A 339 1.58 -2.92 -18.78
CA TRP A 339 0.42 -2.29 -19.41
C TRP A 339 -0.77 -2.13 -18.44
N ALA A 340 -0.88 -3.02 -17.45
CA ALA A 340 -1.95 -2.94 -16.46
C ALA A 340 -1.80 -1.69 -15.59
N MET A 341 -0.57 -1.35 -15.15
CA MET A 341 -0.27 -0.12 -14.43
C MET A 341 -0.55 1.11 -15.32
N GLU A 342 -0.08 1.10 -16.58
CA GLU A 342 -0.37 2.18 -17.54
C GLU A 342 -1.88 2.40 -17.70
N SER A 343 -2.64 1.31 -17.85
CA SER A 343 -4.11 1.34 -18.00
C SER A 343 -4.81 1.95 -16.77
N VAL A 344 -4.36 1.61 -15.57
CA VAL A 344 -4.90 2.17 -14.31
C VAL A 344 -4.61 3.65 -14.21
N LEU A 345 -3.36 4.08 -14.43
CA LEU A 345 -2.96 5.48 -14.34
C LEU A 345 -3.67 6.34 -15.41
N GLU A 346 -3.81 5.83 -16.63
CA GLU A 346 -4.54 6.50 -17.69
C GLU A 346 -6.04 6.61 -17.37
N TYR A 347 -6.66 5.54 -16.85
CA TYR A 347 -8.05 5.55 -16.43
C TYR A 347 -8.31 6.59 -15.32
N ILE A 348 -7.46 6.64 -14.30
CA ILE A 348 -7.59 7.62 -13.21
C ILE A 348 -7.44 9.06 -13.77
N LYS A 349 -6.46 9.29 -14.63
CA LYS A 349 -6.25 10.59 -15.27
C LYS A 349 -7.49 11.04 -16.05
N GLN A 350 -8.05 10.17 -16.89
CA GLN A 350 -9.18 10.51 -17.76
C GLN A 350 -10.49 10.65 -17.01
N SER A 351 -10.76 9.76 -16.03
CA SER A 351 -12.06 9.66 -15.38
C SER A 351 -12.19 10.56 -14.14
N TYR A 352 -11.06 10.87 -13.48
CA TYR A 352 -11.08 11.52 -12.16
C TYR A 352 -10.29 12.84 -12.10
N GLY A 353 -10.02 13.47 -13.25
CA GLY A 353 -9.42 14.81 -13.30
C GLY A 353 -7.93 14.85 -12.95
N ASN A 354 -7.21 13.73 -13.14
CA ASN A 354 -5.76 13.62 -12.96
C ASN A 354 -5.26 14.05 -11.55
N PRO A 355 -5.79 13.48 -10.47
CA PRO A 355 -5.33 13.80 -9.13
C PRO A 355 -3.88 13.38 -8.92
N PRO A 356 -3.16 13.96 -7.93
CA PRO A 356 -1.85 13.45 -7.52
C PRO A 356 -1.92 11.97 -7.16
N ILE A 357 -1.01 11.14 -7.71
CA ILE A 357 -0.96 9.70 -7.50
C ILE A 357 0.39 9.31 -6.89
N TYR A 358 0.37 8.41 -5.91
CA TYR A 358 1.53 7.68 -5.42
C TYR A 358 1.29 6.19 -5.58
N ILE A 359 2.21 5.48 -6.25
CA ILE A 359 2.23 4.01 -6.22
C ILE A 359 2.82 3.61 -4.88
N LEU A 360 1.96 3.18 -3.94
CA LEU A 360 2.34 2.94 -2.56
C LEU A 360 2.83 1.52 -2.29
N GLU A 361 2.48 0.58 -3.17
CA GLU A 361 3.00 -0.78 -3.17
C GLU A 361 2.98 -1.33 -4.59
N ASN A 362 4.09 -1.94 -5.00
CA ASN A 362 4.20 -2.74 -6.21
C ASN A 362 5.36 -3.70 -6.10
N ASP A 363 5.15 -4.97 -6.39
CA ASP A 363 6.18 -6.00 -6.50
C ASP A 363 5.62 -7.30 -7.09
N LEU A 364 6.55 -8.26 -7.33
CA LEU A 364 6.30 -9.61 -7.79
C LEU A 364 6.44 -10.61 -6.63
N GLN A 365 5.42 -11.43 -6.46
CA GLN A 365 5.43 -12.55 -5.53
C GLN A 365 6.42 -13.64 -5.98
N LEU A 366 7.44 -13.94 -5.16
CA LEU A 366 8.48 -14.93 -5.50
C LEU A 366 8.62 -16.01 -4.42
N GLN A 367 8.96 -17.23 -4.84
CA GLN A 367 9.27 -18.32 -3.91
C GLN A 367 10.77 -18.45 -3.61
N GLN A 368 11.68 -18.26 -4.57
CA GLN A 368 13.11 -18.49 -4.34
C GLN A 368 14.09 -17.64 -5.15
N LYS A 369 13.82 -17.33 -6.43
CA LYS A 369 14.77 -16.60 -7.30
C LYS A 369 14.41 -15.12 -7.40
N ASP A 370 15.37 -14.25 -7.16
CA ASP A 370 15.17 -12.81 -7.09
C ASP A 370 15.32 -12.09 -8.46
N THR A 371 15.92 -12.73 -9.44
CA THR A 371 16.10 -12.15 -10.79
C THR A 371 14.77 -11.72 -11.45
N PRO A 372 13.68 -12.51 -11.42
CA PRO A 372 12.42 -12.09 -12.01
C PRO A 372 11.83 -10.82 -11.37
N ARG A 373 12.17 -10.53 -10.11
CA ARG A 373 11.79 -9.28 -9.44
C ARG A 373 12.44 -8.07 -10.10
N ILE A 374 13.72 -8.17 -10.46
CA ILE A 374 14.44 -7.09 -11.14
C ILE A 374 13.78 -6.78 -12.49
N GLU A 375 13.45 -7.80 -13.26
CA GLU A 375 12.76 -7.66 -14.56
C GLU A 375 11.37 -7.01 -14.36
N TYR A 376 10.64 -7.44 -13.35
CA TYR A 376 9.34 -6.89 -12.99
C TYR A 376 9.46 -5.40 -12.60
N LEU A 377 10.31 -5.08 -11.63
CA LEU A 377 10.48 -3.71 -11.14
C LEU A 377 10.92 -2.78 -12.27
N HIS A 378 11.88 -3.19 -13.09
CA HIS A 378 12.33 -2.42 -14.25
C HIS A 378 11.18 -2.13 -15.22
N ALA A 379 10.37 -3.14 -15.56
CA ALA A 379 9.25 -2.99 -16.49
C ALA A 379 8.15 -2.08 -15.93
N TYR A 380 7.80 -2.22 -14.64
CA TYR A 380 6.76 -1.40 -14.01
C TYR A 380 7.20 0.05 -13.77
N ILE A 381 8.45 0.27 -13.36
CA ILE A 381 9.03 1.61 -13.23
C ILE A 381 9.04 2.32 -14.60
N ALA A 382 9.41 1.61 -15.67
CA ALA A 382 9.34 2.15 -17.03
C ALA A 382 7.90 2.47 -17.48
N ALA A 383 6.92 1.65 -17.10
CA ALA A 383 5.50 1.91 -17.37
C ALA A 383 4.99 3.16 -16.63
N VAL A 384 5.40 3.35 -15.37
CA VAL A 384 5.09 4.57 -14.61
C VAL A 384 5.70 5.80 -15.29
N LEU A 385 6.97 5.74 -15.69
CA LEU A 385 7.62 6.84 -16.42
C LEU A 385 6.90 7.20 -17.73
N LYS A 386 6.47 6.16 -18.48
CA LYS A 386 5.70 6.36 -19.71
C LYS A 386 4.36 7.03 -19.42
N SER A 387 3.66 6.63 -18.34
CA SER A 387 2.40 7.26 -17.93
C SER A 387 2.59 8.72 -17.53
N ILE A 388 3.69 9.06 -16.84
CA ILE A 388 4.05 10.44 -16.49
C ILE A 388 4.30 11.26 -17.78
N ARG A 389 5.07 10.74 -18.72
CA ARG A 389 5.31 11.38 -20.02
C ARG A 389 4.03 11.60 -20.83
N ASN A 390 3.03 10.75 -20.62
CA ASN A 390 1.68 10.88 -21.17
C ASN A 390 0.77 11.81 -20.33
N GLY A 391 1.31 12.49 -19.30
CA GLY A 391 0.62 13.52 -18.53
C GLY A 391 -0.05 13.04 -17.25
N SER A 392 0.19 11.81 -16.76
CA SER A 392 -0.28 11.38 -15.44
C SER A 392 0.44 12.16 -14.33
N ASP A 393 -0.29 12.64 -13.32
CA ASP A 393 0.28 13.31 -12.13
C ASP A 393 0.74 12.28 -11.08
N THR A 394 1.58 11.33 -11.52
CA THR A 394 2.18 10.33 -10.63
C THR A 394 3.47 10.87 -10.05
N ARG A 395 3.58 10.91 -8.71
CA ARG A 395 4.62 11.62 -7.96
C ARG A 395 5.55 10.74 -7.15
N GLY A 396 5.28 9.45 -7.02
CA GLY A 396 6.14 8.55 -6.26
C GLY A 396 5.85 7.08 -6.51
N TYR A 397 6.85 6.25 -6.21
CA TYR A 397 6.81 4.81 -6.38
C TYR A 397 7.50 4.12 -5.20
N PHE A 398 6.78 3.21 -4.54
CA PHE A 398 7.22 2.45 -3.38
C PHE A 398 7.18 0.95 -3.66
N ILE A 399 8.30 0.28 -3.44
CA ILE A 399 8.39 -1.18 -3.56
C ILE A 399 7.81 -1.83 -2.30
N TRP A 400 6.94 -2.83 -2.45
CA TRP A 400 6.54 -3.73 -1.40
C TRP A 400 7.32 -5.04 -1.52
N SER A 401 8.19 -5.37 -0.55
CA SER A 401 8.47 -4.65 0.68
C SER A 401 9.98 -4.39 0.83
N PHE A 402 10.35 -3.59 1.80
CA PHE A 402 11.77 -3.33 2.07
C PHE A 402 12.51 -4.60 2.50
N MET A 403 11.89 -5.42 3.35
CA MET A 403 12.45 -6.70 3.78
C MET A 403 11.38 -7.78 3.82
N ASP A 404 11.81 -9.03 3.84
CA ASP A 404 10.91 -10.15 4.06
C ASP A 404 10.17 -10.00 5.39
N LEU A 405 8.87 -10.27 5.35
CA LEU A 405 7.98 -10.09 6.47
C LEU A 405 6.89 -11.18 6.46
N TYR A 406 6.01 -11.15 7.44
CA TYR A 406 4.85 -12.02 7.48
C TYR A 406 3.79 -11.54 6.46
N GLU A 407 3.56 -12.33 5.40
CA GLU A 407 2.54 -12.01 4.41
C GLU A 407 1.14 -12.36 4.93
N LEU A 408 0.26 -11.36 5.02
CA LEU A 408 -1.02 -11.40 5.74
C LEU A 408 -1.91 -12.63 5.44
N VAL A 409 -1.94 -13.09 4.20
CA VAL A 409 -2.77 -14.23 3.77
C VAL A 409 -1.96 -15.50 3.51
N LYS A 410 -0.65 -15.36 3.33
CA LYS A 410 0.26 -16.41 2.85
C LYS A 410 1.36 -16.79 3.85
N GLY A 411 1.47 -16.07 4.96
CA GLY A 411 2.51 -16.35 5.95
C GLY A 411 3.92 -16.12 5.41
N TYR A 412 4.76 -17.15 5.47
CA TYR A 412 6.15 -17.12 4.98
C TYR A 412 6.37 -17.92 3.69
N GLU A 413 5.31 -18.29 2.99
CA GLU A 413 5.43 -19.04 1.72
C GLU A 413 6.05 -18.20 0.61
N PHE A 414 5.96 -16.88 0.71
CA PHE A 414 6.42 -15.93 -0.30
C PHE A 414 7.29 -14.85 0.30
N SER A 415 8.13 -14.28 -0.55
CA SER A 415 9.14 -13.32 -0.20
C SER A 415 9.05 -12.12 -1.13
N PHE A 416 8.62 -10.99 -0.57
CA PHE A 416 8.53 -9.72 -1.29
C PHE A 416 9.68 -8.76 -0.96
N GLY A 417 10.45 -9.00 0.11
CA GLY A 417 11.50 -8.09 0.56
C GLY A 417 12.63 -7.89 -0.44
N LEU A 418 13.14 -6.67 -0.53
CA LEU A 418 14.46 -6.40 -1.12
C LEU A 418 15.59 -7.03 -0.29
N TYR A 419 15.39 -7.06 1.02
CA TYR A 419 16.27 -7.74 1.97
C TYR A 419 15.63 -9.02 2.48
N SER A 420 16.39 -10.12 2.50
CA SER A 420 15.95 -11.33 3.18
C SER A 420 16.08 -11.18 4.69
N VAL A 421 15.17 -11.80 5.44
CA VAL A 421 15.25 -11.93 6.89
C VAL A 421 15.36 -13.41 7.24
N ASN A 422 16.38 -13.78 8.01
CA ASN A 422 16.51 -15.15 8.51
C ASN A 422 15.58 -15.35 9.72
N PHE A 423 14.38 -15.85 9.47
CA PHE A 423 13.38 -16.08 10.52
C PHE A 423 13.76 -17.23 11.48
N SER A 424 14.70 -18.08 11.15
CA SER A 424 15.21 -19.14 12.04
C SER A 424 16.31 -18.62 12.97
N ASP A 425 16.91 -17.47 12.66
CA ASP A 425 17.92 -16.81 13.49
C ASP A 425 17.23 -15.94 14.55
N PRO A 426 17.52 -16.14 15.85
CA PRO A 426 17.01 -15.25 16.90
C PRO A 426 17.36 -13.78 16.69
N HIS A 427 18.47 -13.49 16.03
CA HIS A 427 18.89 -12.14 15.69
C HIS A 427 18.22 -11.57 14.46
N ARG A 428 17.38 -12.35 13.73
CA ARG A 428 16.70 -11.89 12.52
C ARG A 428 17.67 -11.23 11.53
N THR A 429 18.80 -11.84 11.24
CA THR A 429 19.81 -11.28 10.34
C THR A 429 19.19 -10.87 9.00
N ARG A 430 19.50 -9.65 8.55
CA ARG A 430 19.09 -9.08 7.26
C ARG A 430 20.22 -9.28 6.25
N SER A 431 19.87 -9.68 5.03
CA SER A 431 20.83 -9.80 3.92
C SER A 431 20.23 -9.21 2.63
N PRO A 432 20.98 -8.37 1.90
CA PRO A 432 20.48 -7.81 0.65
C PRO A 432 20.31 -8.90 -0.40
N LYS A 433 19.19 -8.82 -1.16
CA LYS A 433 18.99 -9.64 -2.35
C LYS A 433 19.54 -8.95 -3.59
N LEU A 434 19.58 -9.63 -4.73
CA LEU A 434 20.00 -9.02 -6.00
C LEU A 434 19.17 -7.79 -6.36
N SER A 435 17.86 -7.83 -6.11
CA SER A 435 16.96 -6.69 -6.32
C SER A 435 17.30 -5.48 -5.45
N ALA A 436 17.80 -5.66 -4.23
CA ALA A 436 18.26 -4.55 -3.39
C ALA A 436 19.47 -3.84 -4.02
N HIS A 437 20.43 -4.61 -4.52
CA HIS A 437 21.59 -4.04 -5.21
C HIS A 437 21.21 -3.35 -6.51
N TRP A 438 20.33 -3.96 -7.30
CA TRP A 438 19.79 -3.37 -8.51
C TRP A 438 19.05 -2.05 -8.21
N TYR A 439 18.17 -2.05 -7.22
CA TYR A 439 17.41 -0.86 -6.85
C TYR A 439 18.30 0.26 -6.33
N SER A 440 19.31 -0.10 -5.50
CA SER A 440 20.31 0.87 -5.06
C SER A 440 21.10 1.47 -6.22
N ALA A 441 21.48 0.67 -7.21
CA ALA A 441 22.16 1.14 -8.42
C ALA A 441 21.25 2.08 -9.24
N PHE A 442 19.98 1.74 -9.40
CA PHE A 442 18.98 2.56 -10.06
C PHE A 442 18.82 3.93 -9.35
N LEU A 443 18.67 3.94 -8.04
CA LEU A 443 18.49 5.16 -7.23
C LEU A 443 19.72 6.08 -7.27
N LYS A 444 20.92 5.50 -7.37
CA LYS A 444 22.21 6.24 -7.40
C LYS A 444 22.67 6.62 -8.82
N GLY A 445 21.85 6.34 -9.83
CA GLY A 445 22.21 6.62 -11.23
C GLY A 445 23.39 5.80 -11.76
N ASN A 446 23.66 4.64 -11.16
CA ASN A 446 24.73 3.75 -11.59
C ASN A 446 24.25 2.78 -12.69
N THR A 447 24.23 3.26 -13.94
CA THR A 447 23.67 2.56 -15.10
C THR A 447 24.42 1.28 -15.49
N THR A 448 25.63 1.08 -15.00
CA THR A 448 26.48 -0.10 -15.33
C THR A 448 25.81 -1.43 -14.92
N PHE A 449 24.94 -1.39 -13.93
CA PHE A 449 24.27 -2.58 -13.38
C PHE A 449 22.81 -2.75 -13.84
N LEU A 450 22.27 -1.86 -14.66
CA LEU A 450 20.85 -1.86 -15.01
C LEU A 450 20.51 -2.67 -16.28
N GLY A 451 21.51 -3.07 -17.07
CA GLY A 451 21.32 -3.93 -18.23
C GLY A 451 21.50 -5.41 -17.92
N SER A 452 21.09 -6.28 -18.87
CA SER A 452 21.22 -7.75 -18.73
C SER A 452 22.66 -8.22 -18.43
N GLN A 453 23.68 -7.54 -18.96
CA GLN A 453 25.07 -7.83 -18.66
C GLN A 453 25.45 -7.44 -17.23
N GLY A 454 24.95 -6.31 -16.72
CA GLY A 454 25.16 -5.88 -15.35
C GLY A 454 24.49 -6.82 -14.34
N ILE A 455 23.29 -7.31 -14.64
CA ILE A 455 22.59 -8.32 -13.82
C ILE A 455 23.40 -9.63 -13.77
N MET A 456 23.94 -10.09 -14.89
CA MET A 456 24.80 -11.28 -14.93
C MET A 456 26.10 -11.08 -14.14
N GLN A 457 26.69 -9.89 -14.18
CA GLN A 457 27.88 -9.56 -13.42
C GLN A 457 27.60 -9.48 -11.91
N MET A 458 26.46 -8.95 -11.50
CA MET A 458 25.99 -9.02 -10.12
C MET A 458 25.83 -10.48 -9.66
N GLN A 459 25.17 -11.31 -10.46
CA GLN A 459 24.99 -12.74 -10.15
C GLN A 459 26.32 -13.48 -9.97
N SER A 460 27.32 -13.22 -10.83
CA SER A 460 28.65 -13.85 -10.73
C SER A 460 29.40 -13.42 -9.47
N ASN A 461 29.32 -12.15 -9.11
CA ASN A 461 29.94 -11.62 -7.88
C ASN A 461 29.29 -12.19 -6.61
N PHE A 462 27.96 -12.39 -6.63
CA PHE A 462 27.23 -13.02 -5.52
C PHE A 462 27.59 -14.52 -5.36
N SER A 463 27.71 -15.23 -6.46
CA SER A 463 28.09 -16.66 -6.42
C SER A 463 29.49 -16.87 -5.91
N SER A 464 30.40 -15.94 -6.17
CA SER A 464 31.79 -16.00 -5.67
C SER A 464 31.94 -15.63 -4.20
N SER A 465 31.10 -14.76 -3.67
CA SER A 465 31.09 -14.37 -2.24
C SER A 465 30.39 -15.38 -1.33
N ALA A 466 29.50 -16.23 -1.86
CA ALA A 466 28.84 -17.30 -1.12
C ALA A 466 29.70 -18.60 -1.03
N SER A 467 30.80 -18.67 -1.76
CA SER A 467 31.72 -19.79 -1.80
C SER A 467 33.04 -19.51 -1.05
N SER A 468 33.20 -18.39 -0.43
CA SER A 468 34.30 -17.98 0.47
C SER A 468 33.81 -17.88 1.92
#